data_d0cf426bd863c194bcc620ccc70f12f0
#
_entry.id   d0cf426bd863c194bcc620ccc70f12f0
#
_cell.length_a   1.000
_cell.length_b   1.000
_cell.length_c   1.000
_cell.angle_alpha   90.00
_cell.angle_beta   90.00
_cell.angle_gamma   90.00
#
_symmetry.space_group_name_H-M   'P 1'
#
loop_
_entity.id
_entity.type
_entity.pdbx_description
1 polymer ?
#
loop_
_entity_poly.entity_id
_entity_poly.type
_entity_poly.pdbx_seq_one_letter_code
_entity_poly.pdbx_strand_id
1 'polypeptide(L)'
;ILAFFNAAGLFVLMGAEFLAMILVVVYVGAVAVLFMFVVMMLDINFTELRAGFLQYLPLGGVIGLILLAELLVVAGGWQAIAAGGKMAQAAAPVTAGMSNTHALGAIIYTNNVYLFQAAGMVLLVAMIGAIVLTHRRRDGVKKQRIADQNARGTDTVEVRKVEVGKGI
;
A
#
# COMPACT_ATOMS: atom_id res chain seq x y z
N ILE A 1 -1.14 3.68 11.69
CA ILE A 1 -1.44 2.32 12.19
C ILE A 1 -2.68 2.35 13.07
N LEU A 2 -2.71 3.16 14.13
CA LEU A 2 -3.83 3.23 15.06
C LEU A 2 -5.16 3.60 14.38
N ALA A 3 -5.14 4.53 13.41
CA ALA A 3 -6.33 4.91 12.66
C ALA A 3 -6.93 3.75 11.87
N PHE A 4 -6.08 3.00 11.16
CA PHE A 4 -6.53 1.84 10.39
C PHE A 4 -7.03 0.70 11.29
N PHE A 5 -6.40 0.51 12.45
CA PHE A 5 -6.83 -0.48 13.41
C PHE A 5 -8.22 -0.16 13.99
N ASN A 6 -8.45 1.10 14.36
CA ASN A 6 -9.76 1.55 14.80
C ASN A 6 -10.83 1.44 13.70
N ALA A 7 -10.47 1.79 12.46
CA ALA A 7 -11.37 1.63 11.32
C ALA A 7 -11.75 0.16 11.10
N ALA A 8 -10.79 -0.77 11.23
CA ALA A 8 -11.08 -2.20 11.16
C ALA A 8 -12.05 -2.64 12.26
N GLY A 9 -11.88 -2.14 13.50
CA GLY A 9 -12.82 -2.37 14.59
C GLY A 9 -14.24 -1.89 14.27
N LEU A 10 -14.37 -0.71 13.66
CA LEU A 10 -15.68 -0.21 13.21
C LEU A 10 -16.31 -1.10 12.14
N PHE A 11 -15.52 -1.62 11.19
CA PHE A 11 -16.03 -2.56 10.17
C PHE A 11 -16.52 -3.88 10.80
N VAL A 12 -15.83 -4.39 11.83
CA VAL A 12 -16.33 -5.56 12.57
C VAL A 12 -17.68 -5.26 13.21
N LEU A 13 -17.81 -4.10 13.87
CA LEU A 13 -19.08 -3.70 14.50
C LEU A 13 -20.21 -3.52 13.48
N MET A 14 -19.89 -3.17 12.24
CA MET A 14 -20.86 -3.06 11.15
C MET A 14 -21.19 -4.42 10.49
N GLY A 15 -20.59 -5.53 10.94
CA GLY A 15 -20.77 -6.85 10.35
C GLY A 15 -19.98 -7.09 9.06
N ALA A 16 -19.03 -6.21 8.72
CA ALA A 16 -18.18 -6.32 7.54
C ALA A 16 -16.83 -6.97 7.90
N GLU A 17 -16.86 -8.18 8.44
CA GLU A 17 -15.70 -8.90 8.98
C GLU A 17 -14.59 -9.10 7.95
N PHE A 18 -14.96 -9.49 6.72
CA PHE A 18 -13.99 -9.71 5.64
C PHE A 18 -13.24 -8.41 5.28
N LEU A 19 -13.96 -7.30 5.21
CA LEU A 19 -13.38 -5.99 4.90
C LEU A 19 -12.44 -5.52 6.03
N ALA A 20 -12.83 -5.76 7.28
CA ALA A 20 -12.01 -5.48 8.45
C ALA A 20 -10.68 -6.25 8.40
N MET A 21 -10.72 -7.53 8.08
CA MET A 21 -9.53 -8.38 7.97
C MET A 21 -8.60 -7.92 6.86
N ILE A 22 -9.13 -7.56 5.69
CA ILE A 22 -8.33 -7.01 4.59
C ILE A 22 -7.69 -5.69 5.01
N LEU A 23 -8.42 -4.82 5.70
CA LEU A 23 -7.88 -3.55 6.18
C LEU A 23 -6.69 -3.75 7.12
N VAL A 24 -6.78 -4.70 8.05
CA VAL A 24 -5.67 -5.01 8.95
C VAL A 24 -4.48 -5.61 8.19
N VAL A 25 -4.71 -6.61 7.35
CA VAL A 25 -3.62 -7.31 6.65
C VAL A 25 -2.90 -6.40 5.67
N VAL A 26 -3.64 -5.64 4.87
CA VAL A 26 -3.07 -4.80 3.81
C VAL A 26 -2.62 -3.44 4.33
N TYR A 27 -3.51 -2.68 5.01
CA TYR A 27 -3.17 -1.32 5.42
C TYR A 27 -2.27 -1.27 6.65
N VAL A 28 -2.55 -2.07 7.68
CA VAL A 28 -1.71 -2.10 8.87
C VAL A 28 -0.47 -2.98 8.61
N GLY A 29 -0.64 -4.17 8.07
CA GLY A 29 0.45 -5.14 7.90
C GLY A 29 1.42 -4.80 6.77
N ALA A 30 0.96 -4.34 5.62
CA ALA A 30 1.83 -4.06 4.49
C ALA A 30 2.13 -2.56 4.33
N VAL A 31 1.12 -1.72 4.17
CA VAL A 31 1.32 -0.30 3.80
C VAL A 31 1.91 0.50 4.97
N ALA A 32 1.34 0.41 6.16
CA ALA A 32 1.81 1.18 7.31
C ALA A 32 3.20 0.73 7.76
N VAL A 33 3.49 -0.56 7.71
CA VAL A 33 4.83 -1.10 8.03
C VAL A 33 5.84 -0.66 6.97
N LEU A 34 5.51 -0.71 5.67
CA LEU A 34 6.37 -0.19 4.62
C LEU A 34 6.68 1.29 4.84
N PHE A 35 5.67 2.09 5.17
CA PHE A 35 5.84 3.51 5.46
C PHE A 35 6.76 3.75 6.65
N MET A 36 6.62 2.94 7.70
CA MET A 36 7.49 3.01 8.88
C MET A 36 8.94 2.70 8.52
N PHE A 37 9.20 1.69 7.68
CA PHE A 37 10.55 1.39 7.19
C PHE A 37 11.14 2.53 6.37
N VAL A 38 10.36 3.10 5.45
CA VAL A 38 10.81 4.23 4.62
C VAL A 38 11.18 5.42 5.48
N VAL A 39 10.33 5.82 6.44
CA VAL A 39 10.60 6.95 7.34
C VAL A 39 11.82 6.68 8.22
N MET A 40 12.02 5.45 8.66
CA MET A 40 13.19 5.07 9.45
C MET A 40 14.49 5.12 8.64
N MET A 41 14.43 4.83 7.33
CA MET A 41 15.60 4.87 6.43
C MET A 41 15.92 6.27 5.89
N LEU A 42 14.95 7.20 5.94
CA LEU A 42 15.16 8.58 5.53
C LEU A 42 15.81 9.36 6.68
N ASP A 43 16.98 9.92 6.40
CA ASP A 43 17.62 10.88 7.31
C ASP A 43 16.92 12.24 7.18
N ILE A 44 15.92 12.46 8.03
CA ILE A 44 15.08 13.66 7.99
C ILE A 44 15.71 14.76 8.86
N ASN A 45 16.10 15.86 8.22
CA ASN A 45 16.60 17.03 8.91
C ASN A 45 15.43 17.85 9.53
N PHE A 46 15.19 17.63 10.82
CA PHE A 46 14.11 18.32 11.55
C PHE A 46 14.24 19.83 11.61
N THR A 47 15.44 20.37 11.46
CA THR A 47 15.67 21.83 11.46
C THR A 47 15.12 22.49 10.19
N GLU A 48 15.27 21.85 9.05
CA GLU A 48 14.71 22.35 7.79
C GLU A 48 13.16 22.26 7.76
N LEU A 49 12.60 21.21 8.34
CA LEU A 49 11.13 21.07 8.43
C LEU A 49 10.50 22.18 9.28
N ARG A 50 11.20 22.68 10.30
CA ARG A 50 10.67 23.77 11.16
C ARG A 50 10.84 25.15 10.53
N ALA A 51 11.80 25.34 9.65
CA ALA A 51 12.12 26.67 9.09
C ALA A 51 10.97 27.28 8.25
N GLY A 52 10.10 26.45 7.66
CA GLY A 52 8.98 26.90 6.84
C GLY A 52 7.60 26.91 7.53
N PHE A 53 7.50 26.45 8.76
CA PHE A 53 6.22 26.22 9.44
C PHE A 53 5.36 27.49 9.54
N LEU A 54 5.95 28.60 9.95
CA LEU A 54 5.23 29.87 10.12
C LEU A 54 4.74 30.46 8.79
N GLN A 55 5.44 30.21 7.70
CA GLN A 55 5.07 30.71 6.37
C GLN A 55 3.82 29.99 5.83
N TYR A 56 3.66 28.71 6.12
CA TYR A 56 2.52 27.90 5.65
C TYR A 56 1.37 27.82 6.67
N LEU A 57 1.55 28.38 7.86
CA LEU A 57 0.53 28.37 8.92
C LEU A 57 -0.83 28.96 8.48
N PRO A 58 -0.90 30.12 7.78
CA PRO A 58 -2.19 30.66 7.36
C PRO A 58 -2.91 29.77 6.36
N LEU A 59 -2.20 29.20 5.39
CA LEU A 59 -2.78 28.26 4.42
C LEU A 59 -3.24 26.97 5.10
N GLY A 60 -2.41 26.39 5.96
CA GLY A 60 -2.74 25.21 6.73
C GLY A 60 -3.91 25.46 7.70
N GLY A 61 -3.98 26.65 8.30
CA GLY A 61 -5.07 27.07 9.15
C GLY A 61 -6.42 27.15 8.42
N VAL A 62 -6.44 27.70 7.21
CA VAL A 62 -7.65 27.74 6.36
C VAL A 62 -8.12 26.33 6.01
N ILE A 63 -7.21 25.47 5.56
CA ILE A 63 -7.55 24.08 5.22
C ILE A 63 -8.07 23.34 6.46
N GLY A 64 -7.39 23.49 7.60
CA GLY A 64 -7.81 22.89 8.87
C GLY A 64 -9.19 23.35 9.32
N LEU A 65 -9.51 24.63 9.11
CA LEU A 65 -10.81 25.20 9.47
C LEU A 65 -11.93 24.67 8.55
N ILE A 66 -11.65 24.50 7.25
CA ILE A 66 -12.60 23.90 6.31
C ILE A 66 -12.89 22.45 6.72
N LEU A 67 -11.86 21.64 6.98
CA LEU A 67 -12.02 20.26 7.42
C LEU A 67 -12.76 20.15 8.76
N LEU A 68 -12.48 21.06 9.70
CA LEU A 68 -13.21 21.12 10.96
C LEU A 68 -14.69 21.44 10.76
N ALA A 69 -14.99 22.42 9.90
CA ALA A 69 -16.37 22.77 9.57
C ALA A 69 -17.12 21.59 8.93
N GLU A 70 -16.47 20.89 8.00
CA GLU A 70 -17.02 19.69 7.36
C GLU A 70 -17.32 18.59 8.38
N LEU A 71 -16.39 18.31 9.30
CA LEU A 71 -16.60 17.35 10.38
C LEU A 71 -17.75 17.74 11.31
N LEU A 72 -17.88 19.03 11.64
CA LEU A 72 -18.98 19.53 12.48
C LEU A 72 -20.33 19.39 11.77
N VAL A 73 -20.40 19.65 10.47
CA VAL A 73 -21.62 19.47 9.67
C VAL A 73 -22.02 17.99 9.62
N VAL A 74 -21.05 17.09 9.37
CA VAL A 74 -21.31 15.64 9.37
C VAL A 74 -21.74 15.15 10.75
N ALA A 75 -21.06 15.57 11.82
CA ALA A 75 -21.41 15.17 13.19
C ALA A 75 -22.76 15.73 13.64
N GLY A 76 -23.08 16.97 13.29
CA GLY A 76 -24.39 17.58 13.57
C GLY A 76 -25.53 16.99 12.74
N GLY A 77 -25.25 16.72 11.45
CA GLY A 77 -26.21 16.07 10.55
C GLY A 77 -26.52 14.62 10.94
N TRP A 78 -25.56 13.93 11.57
CA TRP A 78 -25.76 12.57 12.06
C TRP A 78 -26.93 12.43 13.02
N GLN A 79 -27.13 13.39 13.93
CA GLN A 79 -28.25 13.40 14.85
C GLN A 79 -29.59 13.56 14.13
N ALA A 80 -29.66 14.37 13.09
CA ALA A 80 -30.86 14.55 12.28
C ALA A 80 -31.18 13.29 11.45
N ILE A 81 -30.17 12.61 10.90
CA ILE A 81 -30.32 11.36 10.17
C ILE A 81 -30.71 10.20 11.09
N ALA A 82 -30.10 10.12 12.28
CA ALA A 82 -30.43 9.11 13.28
C ALA A 82 -31.87 9.27 13.83
N ALA A 83 -32.35 10.52 13.97
CA ALA A 83 -33.73 10.80 14.32
C ALA A 83 -34.74 10.46 13.23
N GLY A 84 -34.32 10.42 11.95
CA GLY A 84 -35.14 10.07 10.80
C GLY A 84 -35.36 8.56 10.57
N GLY A 85 -34.79 7.68 11.37
CA GLY A 85 -35.14 6.25 11.47
C GLY A 85 -34.82 5.36 10.25
N LYS A 86 -34.07 5.85 9.28
CA LYS A 86 -33.61 5.03 8.14
C LYS A 86 -32.10 5.18 7.96
N MET A 87 -31.34 4.75 8.95
CA MET A 87 -29.97 4.38 8.65
C MET A 87 -30.01 3.21 7.67
N ALA A 88 -29.51 3.47 6.48
CA ALA A 88 -29.42 2.46 5.45
C ALA A 88 -28.83 1.17 6.02
N GLN A 89 -29.58 0.11 5.97
CA GLN A 89 -29.07 -1.24 6.01
C GLN A 89 -28.19 -1.43 4.78
N ALA A 90 -27.01 -0.85 4.83
CA ALA A 90 -26.04 -0.91 3.75
C ALA A 90 -24.93 -1.91 4.08
N ALA A 91 -25.30 -3.03 4.64
CA ALA A 91 -24.51 -4.22 4.46
C ALA A 91 -25.24 -5.05 3.40
N ALA A 92 -24.52 -5.63 2.45
CA ALA A 92 -25.11 -6.61 1.54
C ALA A 92 -25.98 -7.56 2.36
N PRO A 93 -27.25 -7.80 1.98
CA PRO A 93 -28.14 -8.61 2.78
C PRO A 93 -27.48 -9.96 3.00
N VAL A 94 -27.02 -10.20 4.21
CA VAL A 94 -26.49 -11.51 4.59
C VAL A 94 -27.69 -12.44 4.61
N THR A 95 -27.85 -13.19 3.54
CA THR A 95 -28.84 -14.26 3.48
C THR A 95 -28.54 -15.21 4.64
N ALA A 96 -29.52 -15.47 5.48
CA ALA A 96 -29.36 -16.29 6.67
C ALA A 96 -28.67 -17.61 6.30
N GLY A 97 -27.50 -17.88 6.87
CA GLY A 97 -26.68 -19.08 6.59
C GLY A 97 -25.49 -18.88 5.65
N MET A 98 -25.30 -17.71 5.04
CA MET A 98 -24.10 -17.40 4.26
C MET A 98 -23.06 -16.62 5.10
N SER A 99 -21.78 -16.97 4.94
CA SER A 99 -20.71 -16.16 5.52
C SER A 99 -20.59 -14.81 4.79
N ASN A 100 -20.15 -13.76 5.51
CA ASN A 100 -19.91 -12.43 4.93
C ASN A 100 -18.98 -12.48 3.70
N THR A 101 -17.93 -13.31 3.77
CA THR A 101 -16.97 -13.53 2.68
C THR A 101 -17.65 -14.10 1.43
N HIS A 102 -18.54 -15.07 1.58
CA HIS A 102 -19.23 -15.69 0.46
C HIS A 102 -20.23 -14.72 -0.19
N ALA A 103 -21.00 -13.99 0.61
CA ALA A 103 -21.95 -13.00 0.12
C ALA A 103 -21.25 -11.87 -0.65
N LEU A 104 -20.13 -11.37 -0.12
CA LEU A 104 -19.34 -10.33 -0.77
C LEU A 104 -18.67 -10.84 -2.07
N GLY A 105 -18.13 -12.06 -2.04
CA GLY A 105 -17.55 -12.71 -3.23
C GLY A 105 -18.57 -12.88 -4.34
N ALA A 106 -19.79 -13.33 -4.02
CA ALA A 106 -20.85 -13.45 -5.00
C ALA A 106 -21.17 -12.12 -5.71
N ILE A 107 -21.18 -11.00 -4.99
CA ILE A 107 -21.46 -9.67 -5.58
C ILE A 107 -20.28 -9.16 -6.40
N ILE A 108 -19.05 -9.31 -5.90
CA ILE A 108 -17.84 -8.80 -6.56
C ILE A 108 -17.60 -9.51 -7.90
N TYR A 109 -17.71 -10.84 -7.91
CA TYR A 109 -17.37 -11.63 -9.09
C TYR A 109 -18.53 -11.81 -10.10
N THR A 110 -19.71 -11.31 -9.78
CA THR A 110 -20.86 -11.31 -10.73
C THR A 110 -21.22 -9.89 -11.17
N ASN A 111 -21.83 -9.12 -10.28
CA ASN A 111 -22.36 -7.80 -10.62
C ASN A 111 -21.28 -6.73 -10.82
N ASN A 112 -20.15 -6.85 -10.10
CA ASN A 112 -19.08 -5.86 -10.08
C ASN A 112 -17.76 -6.38 -10.68
N VAL A 113 -17.80 -7.44 -11.49
CA VAL A 113 -16.61 -8.05 -12.09
C VAL A 113 -15.79 -7.06 -12.91
N TYR A 114 -16.43 -6.14 -13.60
CA TYR A 114 -15.76 -5.11 -14.39
C TYR A 114 -14.94 -4.16 -13.50
N LEU A 115 -15.52 -3.67 -12.41
CA LEU A 115 -14.84 -2.79 -11.45
C LEU A 115 -13.71 -3.53 -10.73
N PHE A 116 -13.92 -4.79 -10.39
CA PHE A 116 -12.90 -5.65 -9.80
C PHE A 116 -11.70 -5.82 -10.74
N GLN A 117 -11.97 -6.10 -12.01
CA GLN A 117 -10.90 -6.24 -13.01
C GLN A 117 -10.17 -4.92 -13.26
N ALA A 118 -10.89 -3.81 -13.33
CA ALA A 118 -10.29 -2.48 -13.46
C ALA A 118 -9.36 -2.14 -12.28
N ALA A 119 -9.77 -2.47 -11.05
CA ALA A 119 -8.92 -2.32 -9.86
C ALA A 119 -7.64 -3.17 -9.96
N GLY A 120 -7.74 -4.41 -10.45
CA GLY A 120 -6.59 -5.27 -10.71
C GLY A 120 -5.61 -4.67 -11.72
N MET A 121 -6.11 -4.07 -12.80
CA MET A 121 -5.28 -3.38 -13.79
C MET A 121 -4.58 -2.14 -13.21
N VAL A 122 -5.25 -1.37 -12.38
CA VAL A 122 -4.65 -0.22 -11.68
C VAL A 122 -3.51 -0.68 -10.76
N LEU A 123 -3.72 -1.75 -10.00
CA LEU A 123 -2.68 -2.33 -9.14
C LEU A 123 -1.48 -2.85 -9.95
N LEU A 124 -1.72 -3.47 -11.10
CA LEU A 124 -0.66 -3.93 -11.99
C LEU A 124 0.19 -2.76 -12.49
N VAL A 125 -0.44 -1.68 -12.96
CA VAL A 125 0.26 -0.47 -13.41
C VAL A 125 1.03 0.18 -12.27
N ALA A 126 0.46 0.25 -11.08
CA ALA A 126 1.13 0.78 -9.89
C ALA A 126 2.37 -0.05 -9.53
N MET A 127 2.28 -1.37 -9.58
CA MET A 127 3.41 -2.28 -9.33
C MET A 127 4.53 -2.10 -10.36
N ILE A 128 4.18 -2.05 -11.66
CA ILE A 128 5.16 -1.81 -12.73
C ILE A 128 5.81 -0.44 -12.55
N GLY A 129 5.02 0.58 -12.25
CA GLY A 129 5.50 1.94 -11.99
C GLY A 129 6.49 1.98 -10.82
N ALA A 130 6.18 1.34 -9.72
CA ALA A 130 7.07 1.25 -8.56
C ALA A 130 8.41 0.59 -8.92
N ILE A 131 8.39 -0.52 -9.65
CA ILE A 131 9.60 -1.23 -10.08
C ILE A 131 10.44 -0.38 -11.04
N VAL A 132 9.82 0.24 -12.03
CA VAL A 132 10.52 1.05 -13.05
C VAL A 132 11.14 2.29 -12.43
N LEU A 133 10.43 2.99 -11.55
CA LEU A 133 10.91 4.21 -10.89
C LEU A 133 12.03 3.95 -9.88
N THR A 134 12.01 2.79 -9.23
CA THR A 134 13.06 2.40 -8.26
C THR A 134 14.26 1.73 -8.92
N HIS A 135 14.13 1.34 -10.21
CA HIS A 135 15.20 0.65 -10.93
C HIS A 135 16.36 1.58 -11.23
N ARG A 136 17.45 1.45 -10.46
CA ARG A 136 18.69 2.20 -10.68
C ARG A 136 19.67 1.39 -11.52
N ARG A 137 20.02 1.90 -12.70
CA ARG A 137 21.15 1.39 -13.47
C ARG A 137 22.44 1.98 -12.87
N ARG A 138 23.37 1.12 -12.48
CA ARG A 138 24.70 1.54 -12.06
C ARG A 138 25.64 1.40 -13.24
N ASP A 139 26.32 2.49 -13.60
CA ASP A 139 27.37 2.46 -14.60
C ASP A 139 28.60 1.73 -14.01
N GLY A 140 29.32 0.96 -14.84
CA GLY A 140 30.52 0.23 -14.42
C GLY A 140 30.28 -1.13 -13.77
N VAL A 141 29.05 -1.60 -13.63
CA VAL A 141 28.79 -2.98 -13.16
C VAL A 141 29.13 -3.99 -14.24
N LYS A 142 30.08 -4.88 -13.96
CA LYS A 142 30.41 -6.01 -14.83
C LYS A 142 29.24 -6.98 -14.84
N LYS A 143 28.45 -6.96 -15.93
CA LYS A 143 27.38 -7.93 -16.15
C LYS A 143 27.93 -9.16 -16.82
N GLN A 144 27.58 -10.33 -16.32
CA GLN A 144 27.89 -11.60 -17.00
C GLN A 144 27.07 -11.68 -18.30
N ARG A 145 27.76 -12.00 -19.39
CA ARG A 145 27.15 -12.31 -20.69
C ARG A 145 27.38 -13.80 -20.93
N ILE A 146 26.39 -14.60 -20.70
CA ILE A 146 26.46 -16.07 -20.79
C ILE A 146 26.89 -16.50 -22.19
N ALA A 147 26.42 -15.81 -23.24
CA ALA A 147 26.82 -16.09 -24.61
C ALA A 147 28.34 -15.92 -24.82
N ASP A 148 28.94 -14.86 -24.29
CA ASP A 148 30.38 -14.59 -24.42
C ASP A 148 31.21 -15.56 -23.58
N GLN A 149 30.68 -16.01 -22.44
CA GLN A 149 31.31 -17.01 -21.58
C GLN A 149 31.32 -18.40 -22.24
N ASN A 150 30.23 -18.78 -22.89
CA ASN A 150 30.10 -20.04 -23.56
C ASN A 150 30.88 -20.08 -24.91
N ALA A 151 31.11 -18.92 -25.51
CA ALA A 151 31.88 -18.78 -26.74
C ALA A 151 33.41 -18.78 -26.53
N ARG A 152 33.88 -18.85 -25.26
CA ARG A 152 35.30 -18.89 -24.95
C ARG A 152 35.93 -20.18 -25.49
N GLY A 153 36.97 -20.01 -26.31
CA GLY A 153 37.77 -21.09 -26.79
C GLY A 153 38.88 -21.45 -25.80
N THR A 154 39.63 -22.53 -26.14
CA THR A 154 40.77 -23.00 -25.35
C THR A 154 41.94 -22.00 -25.30
N ASP A 155 41.98 -21.05 -26.23
CA ASP A 155 42.95 -19.95 -26.30
C ASP A 155 42.78 -18.90 -25.15
N THR A 156 41.64 -18.88 -24.51
CA THR A 156 41.38 -17.99 -23.37
C THR A 156 41.71 -18.58 -21.99
N VAL A 157 42.18 -19.85 -21.95
CA VAL A 157 42.47 -20.59 -20.72
C VAL A 157 43.95 -20.95 -20.67
N GLU A 158 44.67 -20.48 -19.66
CA GLU A 158 46.05 -20.84 -19.40
C GLU A 158 46.11 -21.89 -18.28
N VAL A 159 46.76 -23.01 -18.55
CA VAL A 159 46.99 -24.08 -17.56
C VAL A 159 48.29 -23.79 -16.83
N ARG A 160 48.24 -23.42 -15.56
CA ARG A 160 49.40 -23.26 -14.68
C ARG A 160 49.54 -24.42 -13.72
N LYS A 161 50.76 -24.94 -13.59
CA LYS A 161 51.08 -25.90 -12.53
C LYS A 161 51.20 -25.15 -11.21
N VAL A 162 50.36 -25.45 -10.27
CA VAL A 162 50.34 -24.90 -8.93
C VAL A 162 50.74 -25.99 -7.95
N GLU A 163 51.62 -25.70 -6.96
CA GLU A 163 51.97 -26.63 -5.91
C GLU A 163 50.76 -26.94 -5.03
N VAL A 164 50.64 -28.22 -4.66
CA VAL A 164 49.48 -28.69 -3.86
C VAL A 164 49.43 -27.94 -2.54
N GLY A 165 48.28 -27.30 -2.25
CA GLY A 165 47.99 -26.57 -1.03
C GLY A 165 48.27 -25.06 -1.05
N LYS A 166 48.81 -24.49 -2.16
CA LYS A 166 49.13 -23.04 -2.25
C LYS A 166 48.08 -22.20 -2.98
N GLY A 167 46.96 -22.67 -3.35
CA GLY A 167 45.93 -21.86 -4.01
C GLY A 167 46.45 -20.83 -5.03
N ILE A 168 45.57 -20.20 -5.80
CA ILE A 168 45.93 -19.11 -6.72
C ILE A 168 45.76 -17.80 -5.98
#